data_ad34ffa1f27dfd3f86be96f9151afb50
#
_entry.id   ad34ffa1f27dfd3f86be96f9151afb50
#
_cell.length_a   1.000
_cell.length_b   1.000
_cell.length_c   1.000
_cell.angle_alpha   90.00
_cell.angle_beta   90.00
_cell.angle_gamma   90.00
#
_symmetry.space_group_name_H-M   'P 1'
#
loop_
_entity.id
_entity.type
_entity.pdbx_description
1 polymer ?
#
loop_
_entity_poly.entity_id
_entity_poly.type
_entity_poly.pdbx_seq_one_letter_code
_entity_poly.pdbx_strand_id
1 'polypeptide(L)'
;MRYDCVLNYRKMHGIIMGKNVYNGKKYVREALQVAMGTFLLELLVLQFLQYNVLLAPILTGLCFFLIVEVVVGIIWGHIYQNQVEVKASFLMGVSGFRFLVALLVIFIYFLATGRSAMMSFLLLFVPYYFAMLVHHLLFFYTRQ
;
A
#
# COMPACT_ATOMS: atom_id res chain seq x y z
N MET A 1 1.49 -3.68 46.73
CA MET A 1 2.08 -4.63 45.74
C MET A 1 1.16 -4.98 44.55
N ARG A 2 -0.15 -5.09 44.74
CA ARG A 2 -1.09 -5.42 43.62
C ARG A 2 -1.40 -4.20 42.73
N TYR A 3 -1.44 -3.01 43.26
CA TYR A 3 -1.74 -1.78 42.50
C TYR A 3 -0.62 -1.33 41.58
N ASP A 4 0.63 -1.57 41.95
CA ASP A 4 1.81 -1.23 41.12
C ASP A 4 1.90 -2.10 39.88
N CYS A 5 1.46 -3.36 39.96
CA CYS A 5 1.44 -4.30 38.85
C CYS A 5 0.39 -3.87 37.78
N VAL A 6 -0.78 -3.43 38.24
CA VAL A 6 -1.87 -2.99 37.34
C VAL A 6 -1.51 -1.64 36.66
N LEU A 7 -0.91 -0.72 37.40
CA LEU A 7 -0.44 0.56 36.86
C LEU A 7 0.68 0.36 35.81
N ASN A 8 1.61 -0.55 36.08
CA ASN A 8 2.70 -0.87 35.18
C ASN A 8 2.19 -1.57 33.90
N TYR A 9 1.20 -2.47 34.04
CA TYR A 9 0.55 -3.12 32.90
C TYR A 9 -0.19 -2.10 32.00
N ARG A 10 -0.95 -1.18 32.61
CA ARG A 10 -1.68 -0.13 31.88
C ARG A 10 -0.72 0.84 31.17
N LYS A 11 0.39 1.20 31.81
CA LYS A 11 1.43 2.06 31.23
C LYS A 11 2.15 1.38 30.07
N MET A 12 2.51 0.09 30.22
CA MET A 12 3.08 -0.69 29.13
C MET A 12 2.12 -0.86 27.95
N HIS A 13 0.85 -1.14 28.21
CA HIS A 13 -0.17 -1.26 27.17
C HIS A 13 -0.37 0.05 26.39
N GLY A 14 -0.35 1.21 27.09
CA GLY A 14 -0.43 2.52 26.45
C GLY A 14 0.78 2.86 25.59
N ILE A 15 1.99 2.50 26.04
CA ILE A 15 3.23 2.71 25.28
C ILE A 15 3.27 1.81 24.03
N ILE A 16 2.86 0.56 24.17
CA ILE A 16 2.80 -0.40 23.06
C ILE A 16 1.77 0.06 22.01
N MET A 17 0.57 0.46 22.43
CA MET A 17 -0.44 1.03 21.53
C MET A 17 0.06 2.27 20.78
N GLY A 18 0.71 3.19 21.47
CA GLY A 18 1.28 4.39 20.86
C GLY A 18 2.32 4.09 19.80
N LYS A 19 3.21 3.12 20.05
CA LYS A 19 4.26 2.71 19.12
C LYS A 19 3.70 2.05 17.85
N ASN A 20 2.60 1.31 17.98
CA ASN A 20 1.95 0.60 16.86
C ASN A 20 1.20 1.54 15.93
N VAL A 21 0.44 2.48 16.49
CA VAL A 21 -0.23 3.55 15.73
C VAL A 21 0.81 4.39 14.96
N TYR A 22 1.96 4.64 15.59
CA TYR A 22 3.07 5.36 14.94
C TYR A 22 3.64 4.60 13.75
N ASN A 23 3.84 3.28 13.85
CA ASN A 23 4.38 2.46 12.77
C ASN A 23 3.43 2.37 11.58
N GLY A 24 2.13 2.23 11.79
CA GLY A 24 1.13 2.25 10.73
C GLY A 24 1.06 3.60 10.02
N LYS A 25 1.06 4.71 10.77
CA LYS A 25 1.08 6.07 10.19
C LYS A 25 2.35 6.33 9.38
N LYS A 26 3.49 5.85 9.84
CA LYS A 26 4.76 6.00 9.12
C LYS A 26 4.72 5.23 7.80
N TYR A 27 4.20 4.00 7.80
CA TYR A 27 4.01 3.20 6.60
C TYR A 27 3.15 3.91 5.55
N VAL A 28 1.97 4.39 5.95
CA VAL A 28 1.06 5.12 5.04
C VAL A 28 1.69 6.41 4.51
N ARG A 29 2.46 7.13 5.32
CA ARG A 29 3.14 8.35 4.87
C ARG A 29 4.21 8.05 3.83
N GLU A 30 5.02 7.02 4.02
CA GLU A 30 6.02 6.58 3.05
C GLU A 30 5.36 6.08 1.76
N ALA A 31 4.25 5.33 1.86
CA ALA A 31 3.44 4.91 0.73
C ALA A 31 2.89 6.10 -0.07
N LEU A 32 2.41 7.13 0.62
CA LEU A 32 1.92 8.34 -0.03
C LEU A 32 3.02 9.07 -0.82
N GLN A 33 4.23 9.14 -0.26
CA GLN A 33 5.38 9.74 -0.96
C GLN A 33 5.74 8.95 -2.24
N VAL A 34 5.74 7.62 -2.17
CA VAL A 34 5.98 6.75 -3.33
C VAL A 34 4.87 6.93 -4.36
N ALA A 35 3.60 6.98 -3.94
CA ALA A 35 2.46 7.21 -4.84
C ALA A 35 2.57 8.54 -5.60
N MET A 36 2.90 9.61 -4.89
CA MET A 36 3.10 10.94 -5.49
C MET A 36 4.29 10.96 -6.44
N GLY A 37 5.40 10.30 -6.07
CA GLY A 37 6.57 10.17 -6.92
C GLY A 37 6.26 9.43 -8.22
N THR A 38 5.56 8.30 -8.14
CA THR A 38 5.14 7.52 -9.32
C THR A 38 4.19 8.32 -10.20
N PHE A 39 3.21 9.03 -9.60
CA PHE A 39 2.27 9.89 -10.33
C PHE A 39 2.98 10.99 -11.12
N LEU A 40 3.92 11.71 -10.47
CA LEU A 40 4.69 12.76 -11.12
C LEU A 40 5.59 12.22 -12.24
N LEU A 41 6.20 11.05 -12.02
CA LEU A 41 7.03 10.39 -13.01
C LEU A 41 6.21 9.97 -14.23
N GLU A 42 5.02 9.41 -14.04
CA GLU A 42 4.13 9.07 -15.15
C GLU A 42 3.68 10.29 -15.95
N LEU A 43 3.29 11.38 -15.27
CA LEU A 43 2.93 12.62 -15.94
C LEU A 43 4.08 13.17 -16.77
N LEU A 44 5.30 13.12 -16.23
CA LEU A 44 6.51 13.58 -16.93
C LEU A 44 6.80 12.73 -18.17
N VAL A 45 6.69 11.40 -18.05
CA VAL A 45 6.89 10.47 -19.17
C VAL A 45 5.85 10.71 -20.26
N LEU A 46 4.57 10.86 -19.90
CA LEU A 46 3.50 11.13 -20.87
C LEU A 46 3.67 12.47 -21.57
N GLN A 47 4.10 13.50 -20.85
CA GLN A 47 4.39 14.81 -21.42
C GLN A 47 5.57 14.73 -22.40
N PHE A 48 6.63 13.98 -22.06
CA PHE A 48 7.79 13.81 -22.93
C PHE A 48 7.44 13.02 -24.20
N LEU A 49 6.57 12.03 -24.11
CA LEU A 49 6.10 11.22 -25.25
C LEU A 49 5.02 11.93 -26.08
N GLN A 50 4.58 13.13 -25.71
CA GLN A 50 3.49 13.88 -26.34
C GLN A 50 2.20 13.08 -26.48
N TYR A 51 1.98 12.11 -25.62
CA TYR A 51 0.74 11.33 -25.57
C TYR A 51 -0.38 12.17 -24.99
N ASN A 52 -1.55 12.18 -25.63
CA ASN A 52 -2.76 12.77 -25.05
C ASN A 52 -3.04 12.12 -23.70
N VAL A 53 -3.02 12.93 -22.62
CA VAL A 53 -3.07 12.47 -21.24
C VAL A 53 -4.38 11.75 -20.98
N LEU A 54 -4.32 10.44 -20.85
CA LEU A 54 -5.40 9.59 -20.37
C LEU A 54 -5.46 9.68 -18.84
N LEU A 55 -6.10 10.73 -18.32
CA LEU A 55 -6.21 10.96 -16.86
C LEU A 55 -6.94 9.82 -16.14
N ALA A 56 -7.95 9.23 -16.78
CA ALA A 56 -8.74 8.17 -16.15
C ALA A 56 -7.92 6.93 -15.73
N PRO A 57 -7.05 6.33 -16.56
CA PRO A 57 -6.24 5.20 -16.15
C PRO A 57 -5.22 5.56 -15.06
N ILE A 58 -4.61 6.75 -15.13
CA ILE A 58 -3.66 7.22 -14.11
C ILE A 58 -4.35 7.36 -12.76
N LEU A 59 -5.50 8.04 -12.72
CA LEU A 59 -6.27 8.21 -11.49
C LEU A 59 -6.75 6.86 -10.93
N THR A 60 -7.14 5.93 -11.77
CA THR A 60 -7.52 4.58 -11.34
C THR A 60 -6.34 3.85 -10.69
N GLY A 61 -5.14 3.92 -11.29
CA GLY A 61 -3.92 3.35 -10.72
C GLY A 61 -3.55 3.99 -9.37
N LEU A 62 -3.63 5.32 -9.29
CA LEU A 62 -3.35 6.05 -8.06
C LEU A 62 -4.35 5.71 -6.95
N CYS A 63 -5.65 5.69 -7.24
CA CYS A 63 -6.68 5.31 -6.27
C CYS A 63 -6.50 3.88 -5.79
N PHE A 64 -6.22 2.94 -6.71
CA PHE A 64 -5.92 1.55 -6.36
C PHE A 64 -4.73 1.47 -5.39
N PHE A 65 -3.62 2.11 -5.73
CA PHE A 65 -2.42 2.14 -4.89
C PHE A 65 -2.76 2.65 -3.49
N LEU A 66 -3.40 3.82 -3.38
CA LEU A 66 -3.71 4.45 -2.09
C LEU A 66 -4.64 3.59 -1.24
N ILE A 67 -5.70 3.04 -1.82
CA ILE A 67 -6.66 2.21 -1.08
C ILE A 67 -5.97 0.97 -0.51
N VAL A 68 -5.21 0.25 -1.33
CA VAL A 68 -4.52 -0.97 -0.90
C VAL A 68 -3.47 -0.68 0.17
N GLU A 69 -2.66 0.38 0.00
CA GLU A 69 -1.62 0.73 0.97
C GLU A 69 -2.18 1.24 2.30
N VAL A 70 -3.29 1.98 2.27
CA VAL A 70 -3.96 2.41 3.51
C VAL A 70 -4.52 1.21 4.26
N VAL A 71 -5.21 0.28 3.56
CA VAL A 71 -5.74 -0.94 4.17
C VAL A 71 -4.64 -1.78 4.78
N VAL A 72 -3.54 -2.00 4.05
CA VAL A 72 -2.37 -2.73 4.56
C VAL A 72 -1.75 -2.04 5.76
N GLY A 73 -1.61 -0.71 5.74
CA GLY A 73 -1.07 0.07 6.85
C GLY A 73 -1.92 -0.02 8.12
N ILE A 74 -3.26 -0.03 7.99
CA ILE A 74 -4.18 -0.20 9.12
C ILE A 74 -4.04 -1.61 9.70
N ILE A 75 -4.08 -2.63 8.85
CA ILE A 75 -3.97 -4.03 9.28
C ILE A 75 -2.60 -4.27 9.94
N TRP A 76 -1.53 -3.72 9.36
CA TRP A 76 -0.19 -3.82 9.94
C TRP A 76 -0.11 -3.20 11.34
N GLY A 77 -0.72 -2.03 11.54
CA GLY A 77 -0.81 -1.39 12.85
C GLY A 77 -1.49 -2.28 13.91
N HIS A 78 -2.45 -3.12 13.53
CA HIS A 78 -3.12 -4.06 14.42
C HIS A 78 -2.31 -5.34 14.68
N ILE A 79 -1.65 -5.91 13.66
CA ILE A 79 -0.95 -7.19 13.75
C ILE A 79 0.41 -7.07 14.43
N TYR A 80 1.05 -5.92 14.38
CA TYR A 80 2.38 -5.71 14.98
C TYR A 80 2.45 -6.05 16.49
N GLN A 81 1.30 -6.16 17.14
CA GLN A 81 1.19 -6.51 18.57
C GLN A 81 1.41 -7.99 18.86
N ASN A 82 1.17 -8.88 17.90
CA ASN A 82 1.11 -10.32 18.13
C ASN A 82 2.20 -11.04 17.32
N GLN A 83 3.20 -11.55 18.01
CA GLN A 83 4.19 -12.60 17.66
C GLN A 83 4.88 -12.56 16.29
N VAL A 84 6.17 -12.95 16.28
CA VAL A 84 7.06 -12.95 15.10
C VAL A 84 6.56 -13.89 13.98
N GLU A 85 5.94 -15.01 14.34
CA GLU A 85 5.42 -16.01 13.39
C GLU A 85 4.27 -15.47 12.51
N VAL A 86 3.43 -14.60 13.07
CA VAL A 86 2.31 -13.99 12.33
C VAL A 86 2.80 -13.02 11.26
N LYS A 87 4.00 -12.45 11.41
CA LYS A 87 4.55 -11.48 10.45
C LYS A 87 4.83 -12.10 9.08
N ALA A 88 5.42 -13.29 9.04
CA ALA A 88 5.75 -13.97 7.77
C ALA A 88 4.47 -14.37 7.02
N SER A 89 3.50 -14.96 7.71
CA SER A 89 2.20 -15.32 7.14
C SER A 89 1.42 -14.10 6.65
N PHE A 90 1.50 -12.99 7.38
CA PHE A 90 0.89 -11.73 6.98
C PHE A 90 1.49 -11.18 5.68
N LEU A 91 2.82 -11.20 5.54
CA LEU A 91 3.51 -10.72 4.34
C LEU A 91 3.09 -11.52 3.09
N MET A 92 3.00 -12.84 3.22
CA MET A 92 2.51 -13.71 2.15
C MET A 92 1.04 -13.43 1.81
N GLY A 93 0.18 -13.30 2.82
CA GLY A 93 -1.24 -13.00 2.65
C GLY A 93 -1.49 -11.65 1.98
N VAL A 94 -0.76 -10.62 2.37
CA VAL A 94 -0.85 -9.27 1.78
C VAL A 94 -0.42 -9.27 0.32
N SER A 95 0.64 -10.01 -0.02
CA SER A 95 1.09 -10.11 -1.42
C SER A 95 0.02 -10.77 -2.31
N GLY A 96 -0.57 -11.88 -1.85
CA GLY A 96 -1.67 -12.54 -2.56
C GLY A 96 -2.93 -11.66 -2.66
N PHE A 97 -3.30 -10.97 -1.58
CA PHE A 97 -4.43 -10.04 -1.57
C PHE A 97 -4.25 -8.90 -2.59
N ARG A 98 -3.08 -8.27 -2.63
CA ARG A 98 -2.75 -7.22 -3.60
C ARG A 98 -2.90 -7.70 -5.05
N PHE A 99 -2.41 -8.90 -5.33
CA PHE A 99 -2.52 -9.50 -6.66
C PHE A 99 -3.98 -9.73 -7.06
N LEU A 100 -4.81 -10.28 -6.16
CA LEU A 100 -6.23 -10.49 -6.41
C LEU A 100 -6.99 -9.19 -6.65
N VAL A 101 -6.73 -8.15 -5.83
CA VAL A 101 -7.36 -6.84 -6.00
C VAL A 101 -6.90 -6.17 -7.29
N ALA A 102 -5.62 -6.31 -7.68
CA ALA A 102 -5.13 -5.81 -8.97
C ALA A 102 -5.85 -6.47 -10.16
N LEU A 103 -6.00 -7.80 -10.13
CA LEU A 103 -6.76 -8.52 -11.18
C LEU A 103 -8.22 -8.05 -11.25
N LEU A 104 -8.84 -7.83 -10.09
CA LEU A 104 -10.22 -7.34 -10.02
C LEU A 104 -10.35 -5.94 -10.62
N VAL A 105 -9.44 -5.01 -10.32
CA VAL A 105 -9.43 -3.66 -10.90
C VAL A 105 -9.23 -3.72 -12.41
N ILE A 106 -8.29 -4.53 -12.89
CA ILE A 106 -8.05 -4.76 -14.33
C ILE A 106 -9.33 -5.27 -15.00
N PHE A 107 -9.99 -6.23 -14.38
CA PHE A 107 -11.22 -6.82 -14.90
C PHE A 107 -12.37 -5.81 -14.96
N ILE A 108 -12.59 -5.04 -13.90
CA ILE A 108 -13.62 -3.98 -13.86
C ILE A 108 -13.33 -2.92 -14.93
N TYR A 109 -12.08 -2.49 -15.05
CA TYR A 109 -11.70 -1.51 -16.06
C TYR A 109 -11.95 -2.01 -17.49
N PHE A 110 -11.61 -3.29 -17.74
CA PHE A 110 -11.90 -3.94 -19.02
C PHE A 110 -13.39 -3.95 -19.35
N LEU A 111 -14.26 -4.26 -18.40
CA LEU A 111 -15.72 -4.25 -18.60
C LEU A 111 -16.25 -2.84 -18.88
N ALA A 112 -15.66 -1.82 -18.25
CA ALA A 112 -16.12 -0.43 -18.39
C ALA A 112 -15.67 0.24 -19.70
N THR A 113 -14.46 -0.04 -20.18
CA THR A 113 -13.84 0.69 -21.31
C THR A 113 -13.64 -0.14 -22.56
N GLY A 114 -13.77 -1.45 -22.45
CA GLY A 114 -13.57 -2.37 -23.57
C GLY A 114 -12.10 -2.58 -23.93
N ARG A 115 -11.88 -3.31 -25.03
CA ARG A 115 -10.57 -3.84 -25.42
C ARG A 115 -9.58 -2.76 -25.92
N SER A 116 -10.08 -1.70 -26.52
CA SER A 116 -9.24 -0.66 -27.16
C SER A 116 -8.44 0.16 -26.15
N ALA A 117 -8.99 0.45 -24.97
CA ALA A 117 -8.34 1.25 -23.94
C ALA A 117 -7.47 0.41 -23.00
N MET A 118 -7.54 -0.92 -23.10
CA MET A 118 -6.92 -1.84 -22.15
C MET A 118 -5.39 -1.78 -22.16
N MET A 119 -4.77 -1.67 -23.34
CA MET A 119 -3.30 -1.60 -23.46
C MET A 119 -2.74 -0.35 -22.80
N SER A 120 -3.38 0.80 -23.03
CA SER A 120 -2.97 2.07 -22.40
C SER A 120 -3.16 2.03 -20.89
N PHE A 121 -4.25 1.40 -20.43
CA PHE A 121 -4.51 1.22 -19.00
C PHE A 121 -3.44 0.34 -18.36
N LEU A 122 -3.13 -0.83 -18.92
CA LEU A 122 -2.12 -1.73 -18.38
C LEU A 122 -0.74 -1.08 -18.31
N LEU A 123 -0.35 -0.34 -19.35
CA LEU A 123 0.93 0.34 -19.40
C LEU A 123 1.08 1.38 -18.28
N LEU A 124 0.00 2.07 -17.91
CA LEU A 124 -0.03 3.05 -16.83
C LEU A 124 -0.30 2.43 -15.45
N PHE A 125 -0.94 1.28 -15.38
CA PHE A 125 -1.24 0.59 -14.12
C PHE A 125 -0.06 -0.20 -13.57
N VAL A 126 0.75 -0.81 -14.46
CA VAL A 126 1.89 -1.65 -14.07
C VAL A 126 2.94 -0.90 -13.24
N PRO A 127 3.34 0.36 -13.55
CA PRO A 127 4.26 1.11 -12.71
C PRO A 127 3.76 1.30 -11.26
N TYR A 128 2.47 1.57 -11.06
CA TYR A 128 1.89 1.67 -9.72
C TYR A 128 1.97 0.34 -8.96
N TYR A 129 1.64 -0.75 -9.62
CA TYR A 129 1.72 -2.09 -9.02
C TYR A 129 3.17 -2.43 -8.64
N PHE A 130 4.13 -2.12 -9.53
CA PHE A 130 5.54 -2.36 -9.27
C PHE A 130 6.09 -1.46 -8.14
N ALA A 131 5.75 -0.17 -8.14
CA ALA A 131 6.12 0.75 -7.06
C ALA A 131 5.61 0.28 -5.70
N MET A 132 4.38 -0.25 -5.66
CA MET A 132 3.78 -0.84 -4.46
C MET A 132 4.58 -2.06 -3.96
N LEU A 133 4.99 -2.96 -4.85
CA LEU A 133 5.81 -4.12 -4.48
C LEU A 133 7.17 -3.70 -3.92
N VAL A 134 7.85 -2.77 -4.60
CA VAL A 134 9.16 -2.26 -4.17
C VAL A 134 9.05 -1.55 -2.81
N HIS A 135 8.06 -0.68 -2.63
CA HIS A 135 7.82 -0.01 -1.35
C HIS A 135 7.63 -1.02 -0.22
N HIS A 136 6.79 -2.04 -0.45
CA HIS A 136 6.53 -3.08 0.54
C HIS A 136 7.81 -3.85 0.90
N LEU A 137 8.57 -4.29 -0.09
CA LEU A 137 9.84 -5.01 0.13
C LEU A 137 10.84 -4.16 0.91
N LEU A 138 11.05 -2.90 0.51
CA LEU A 138 11.99 -2.00 1.18
C LEU A 138 11.57 -1.69 2.61
N PHE A 139 10.29 -1.44 2.85
CA PHE A 139 9.79 -1.14 4.19
C PHE A 139 10.02 -2.29 5.16
N PHE A 140 9.79 -3.53 4.72
CA PHE A 140 9.94 -4.70 5.59
C PHE A 140 11.39 -5.17 5.69
N TYR A 141 12.18 -5.04 4.62
CA TYR A 141 13.60 -5.38 4.63
C TYR A 141 14.42 -4.50 5.59
N THR A 142 14.15 -3.19 5.60
CA THR A 142 14.90 -2.24 6.45
C THR A 142 14.53 -2.34 7.93
N ARG A 143 13.56 -3.18 8.31
CA ARG A 143 13.07 -3.27 9.70
C ARG A 143 13.16 -4.67 10.32
N GLN A 144 13.81 -5.59 9.65
CA GLN A 144 14.26 -6.83 10.27
C GLN A 144 15.56 -6.58 11.04
#